data_7356d5cae289974f09f9fb22ae8e3b84
#
_entry.id   7356d5cae289974f09f9fb22ae8e3b84
#
_cell.length_a   1.000
_cell.length_b   1.000
_cell.length_c   1.000
_cell.angle_alpha   90.00
_cell.angle_beta   90.00
_cell.angle_gamma   90.00
#
_symmetry.space_group_name_H-M   'P 1'
#
loop_
_entity.id
_entity.type
_entity.pdbx_description
1 polymer ?
#
loop_
_entity_poly.entity_id
_entity_poly.type
_entity_poly.pdbx_seq_one_letter_code
_entity_poly.pdbx_strand_id
1 'polypeptide(L)'
;MIINRNSLVFLFVCLALSVLGQTDVGYLNGVYIYGPTSGKCGVYNSSTDSSRIEKAAHSSKKEVKPFTDPAYKRHYDIRPSIRLNNIKLGFALSKHPNKIINLIPLVDLGVQYNTGLNRLNHRNGMGFLLEARPIKKGYVRIGGLVNLSNTESLNPGNINLTDNSASQKLWIMPMTRLAYTPNEVFSFQAGYDRNFIGSGRRSLFLSDYGKPMPFGQIRAKFWHMEYSANYQFLSENFNGQRQSKYITNHHLSWNILPWLNFGVFEAVVFQPKDTLLNRGYDVEYLNPFVLFRPQEYSMGSSDNVIIGASLNATVKKMIVYSQVILDEFLLSEIRARSGWWANKFGVQFGVKGQMTDNLSYRIEGNLVRPYTYSHLTPMQVYGHRDSPLAHPYGSNFAELLTEFNWSKRINPKLKLRFFASFGVRGTDLDSLNYGSDIYESYINRPSDFGNYIGQGIKQTFFITNTRASYPLLNEGRIHAFAELQTQYITMDGFKKLSLLPMVGIRSYLWNDYRNY
;
A
#
# COMPACT_ATOMS: atom_id res chain seq x y z
N MET A 1 4.39 17.16 -30.24
CA MET A 1 3.12 17.62 -29.65
C MET A 1 3.17 17.28 -28.17
N ILE A 2 3.50 18.27 -27.33
CA ILE A 2 3.66 18.05 -25.88
C ILE A 2 2.26 17.94 -25.28
N ILE A 3 1.82 16.73 -24.98
CA ILE A 3 0.57 16.51 -24.25
C ILE A 3 0.83 16.91 -22.79
N ASN A 4 0.23 18.01 -22.36
CA ASN A 4 0.34 18.50 -21.00
C ASN A 4 -0.24 17.46 -20.03
N ARG A 5 0.44 17.20 -18.91
CA ARG A 5 0.13 16.23 -17.88
C ARG A 5 -1.32 16.28 -17.38
N ASN A 6 -1.92 17.46 -17.35
CA ASN A 6 -3.31 17.66 -16.96
C ASN A 6 -4.29 17.20 -18.07
N SER A 7 -3.87 17.24 -19.33
CA SER A 7 -4.65 16.77 -20.47
C SER A 7 -4.73 15.25 -20.54
N LEU A 8 -3.69 14.53 -20.07
CA LEU A 8 -3.70 13.06 -20.05
C LEU A 8 -4.66 12.52 -18.96
N VAL A 9 -4.67 13.14 -17.79
CA VAL A 9 -5.61 12.80 -16.70
C VAL A 9 -7.05 13.09 -17.14
N PHE A 10 -7.27 14.22 -17.85
CA PHE A 10 -8.58 14.59 -18.37
C PHE A 10 -9.02 13.67 -19.53
N LEU A 11 -8.10 13.26 -20.40
CA LEU A 11 -8.37 12.33 -21.49
C LEU A 11 -8.73 10.91 -20.96
N PHE A 12 -8.05 10.42 -19.91
CA PHE A 12 -8.40 9.15 -19.25
C PHE A 12 -9.75 9.22 -18.54
N VAL A 13 -10.09 10.35 -17.94
CA VAL A 13 -11.41 10.58 -17.33
C VAL A 13 -12.49 10.68 -18.41
N CYS A 14 -12.23 11.36 -19.52
CA CYS A 14 -13.18 11.50 -20.64
C CYS A 14 -13.37 10.20 -21.43
N LEU A 15 -12.31 9.42 -21.66
CA LEU A 15 -12.40 8.09 -22.28
C LEU A 15 -13.17 7.09 -21.41
N ALA A 16 -13.03 7.19 -20.08
CA ALA A 16 -13.80 6.36 -19.15
C ALA A 16 -15.29 6.71 -19.12
N LEU A 17 -15.65 7.96 -19.43
CA LEU A 17 -17.05 8.42 -19.50
C LEU A 17 -17.75 8.08 -20.83
N SER A 18 -17.01 7.81 -21.91
CA SER A 18 -17.57 7.59 -23.26
C SER A 18 -17.85 6.13 -23.62
N VAL A 19 -17.39 5.16 -22.83
CA VAL A 19 -17.61 3.72 -23.09
C VAL A 19 -18.68 3.15 -22.16
N LEU A 20 -19.93 3.50 -22.40
CA LEU A 20 -21.09 3.02 -21.62
C LEU A 20 -21.73 1.79 -22.26
N GLY A 21 -21.49 0.62 -21.71
CA GLY A 21 -22.20 -0.63 -22.07
C GLY A 21 -21.81 -1.83 -21.20
N GLN A 22 -22.70 -2.25 -20.45
CA GLN A 22 -22.99 -3.46 -19.60
C GLN A 22 -21.91 -4.49 -19.25
N THR A 23 -21.71 -4.79 -17.89
CA THR A 23 -21.39 -6.12 -17.30
C THR A 23 -20.98 -6.13 -15.80
N ASP A 24 -20.93 -7.30 -15.06
CA ASP A 24 -20.80 -7.41 -13.59
C ASP A 24 -19.37 -7.59 -13.05
N VAL A 25 -18.90 -6.65 -12.21
CA VAL A 25 -17.66 -6.80 -11.44
C VAL A 25 -17.84 -6.30 -10.01
N GLY A 26 -17.45 -7.11 -9.04
CA GLY A 26 -17.33 -6.70 -7.65
C GLY A 26 -15.94 -6.21 -7.31
N TYR A 27 -15.85 -4.99 -6.83
CA TYR A 27 -14.60 -4.40 -6.36
C TYR A 27 -14.75 -3.91 -4.92
N LEU A 28 -13.91 -4.37 -4.04
CA LEU A 28 -13.78 -3.85 -2.69
C LEU A 28 -12.30 -3.69 -2.36
N ASN A 29 -11.87 -2.44 -2.16
CA ASN A 29 -10.58 -2.10 -1.54
C ASN A 29 -9.32 -2.55 -2.26
N GLY A 30 -9.26 -2.36 -3.55
CA GLY A 30 -8.09 -2.79 -4.31
C GLY A 30 -8.05 -4.31 -4.57
N VAL A 31 -9.11 -5.03 -4.17
CA VAL A 31 -9.23 -6.48 -4.37
C VAL A 31 -10.22 -6.79 -5.46
N TYR A 32 -9.85 -7.69 -6.35
CA TYR A 32 -10.76 -8.32 -7.29
C TYR A 32 -11.57 -9.42 -6.58
N ILE A 33 -12.89 -9.31 -6.58
CA ILE A 33 -13.76 -10.41 -6.23
C ILE A 33 -14.19 -11.04 -7.54
N TYR A 34 -13.64 -12.20 -7.84
CA TYR A 34 -14.13 -13.04 -8.92
C TYR A 34 -15.35 -13.80 -8.40
N GLY A 35 -16.52 -13.49 -8.93
CA GLY A 35 -17.70 -14.31 -8.73
C GLY A 35 -17.57 -15.65 -9.47
N PRO A 36 -18.22 -16.72 -9.00
CA PRO A 36 -18.34 -17.94 -9.79
C PRO A 36 -19.14 -17.68 -11.07
N THR A 37 -18.81 -18.38 -12.13
CA THR A 37 -19.31 -18.27 -13.50
C THR A 37 -20.79 -18.54 -13.72
N SER A 38 -21.59 -18.65 -12.68
CA SER A 38 -23.03 -18.88 -12.76
C SER A 38 -23.82 -17.64 -12.30
N GLY A 39 -23.95 -16.67 -13.17
CA GLY A 39 -25.06 -15.71 -13.32
C GLY A 39 -25.72 -15.02 -12.11
N LYS A 40 -25.27 -15.24 -10.88
CA LYS A 40 -25.80 -14.57 -9.68
C LYS A 40 -24.66 -14.02 -8.82
N CYS A 41 -24.35 -12.77 -9.01
CA CYS A 41 -23.48 -12.02 -8.13
C CYS A 41 -24.18 -11.81 -6.78
N GLY A 42 -23.93 -12.69 -5.82
CA GLY A 42 -24.32 -12.49 -4.44
C GLY A 42 -23.33 -11.53 -3.77
N VAL A 43 -23.81 -10.39 -3.30
CA VAL A 43 -23.07 -9.55 -2.36
C VAL A 43 -23.03 -10.31 -1.04
N TYR A 44 -21.93 -10.97 -0.76
CA TYR A 44 -21.74 -11.63 0.53
C TYR A 44 -21.53 -10.57 1.61
N ASN A 45 -22.53 -10.40 2.44
CA ASN A 45 -22.37 -9.72 3.72
C ASN A 45 -21.49 -10.59 4.61
N SER A 46 -20.30 -10.11 4.95
CA SER A 46 -19.36 -10.81 5.83
C SER A 46 -19.83 -10.94 7.29
N SER A 47 -21.09 -10.64 7.60
CA SER A 47 -21.61 -10.62 8.96
C SER A 47 -22.62 -11.72 9.31
N THR A 48 -23.06 -12.52 8.33
CA THR A 48 -23.99 -13.61 8.64
C THR A 48 -23.80 -14.74 7.64
N ASP A 49 -23.40 -15.88 8.13
CA ASP A 49 -23.56 -17.22 7.57
C ASP A 49 -22.31 -17.98 7.14
N SER A 50 -21.51 -18.36 8.16
CA SER A 50 -20.52 -19.42 7.98
C SER A 50 -21.17 -20.81 7.74
N SER A 51 -22.44 -21.03 8.11
CA SER A 51 -23.14 -22.28 7.87
C SER A 51 -23.53 -22.49 6.39
N ARG A 52 -23.70 -21.40 5.62
CA ARG A 52 -23.93 -21.48 4.17
C ARG A 52 -22.66 -21.71 3.36
N ILE A 53 -21.52 -21.29 3.88
CA ILE A 53 -20.21 -21.54 3.23
C ILE A 53 -19.87 -23.05 3.30
N GLU A 54 -20.15 -23.71 4.40
CA GLU A 54 -19.93 -25.16 4.52
C GLU A 54 -20.89 -25.98 3.63
N LYS A 55 -22.15 -25.57 3.49
CA LYS A 55 -23.11 -26.28 2.59
C LYS A 55 -22.82 -26.07 1.11
N ALA A 56 -22.28 -24.90 0.71
CA ALA A 56 -21.85 -24.67 -0.66
C ALA A 56 -20.56 -25.44 -1.01
N ALA A 57 -19.71 -25.74 -0.04
CA ALA A 57 -18.49 -26.52 -0.23
C ALA A 57 -18.74 -28.03 -0.47
N HIS A 58 -19.90 -28.55 -0.07
CA HIS A 58 -20.24 -29.99 -0.24
C HIS A 58 -20.97 -30.32 -1.55
N SER A 59 -21.41 -29.36 -2.34
CA SER A 59 -22.25 -29.59 -3.53
C SER A 59 -21.56 -29.42 -4.87
N SER A 60 -20.27 -29.06 -4.94
CA SER A 60 -19.58 -28.90 -6.22
C SER A 60 -18.44 -29.90 -6.39
N LYS A 61 -18.56 -30.76 -7.41
CA LYS A 61 -17.47 -31.57 -7.94
C LYS A 61 -16.21 -30.71 -8.14
N LYS A 62 -15.10 -31.14 -7.55
CA LYS A 62 -13.68 -30.78 -7.76
C LYS A 62 -13.38 -29.69 -8.82
N GLU A 63 -13.81 -28.47 -8.61
CA GLU A 63 -13.15 -27.31 -9.20
C GLU A 63 -12.05 -26.87 -8.24
N VAL A 64 -10.81 -26.92 -8.70
CA VAL A 64 -9.66 -26.32 -8.00
C VAL A 64 -9.94 -24.83 -7.93
N LYS A 65 -10.47 -24.34 -6.81
CA LYS A 65 -10.66 -22.90 -6.60
C LYS A 65 -9.29 -22.24 -6.67
N PRO A 66 -9.11 -21.24 -7.54
CA PRO A 66 -7.85 -20.52 -7.58
C PRO A 66 -7.57 -19.93 -6.20
N PHE A 67 -6.36 -20.11 -5.72
CA PHE A 67 -5.87 -19.50 -4.49
C PHE A 67 -5.90 -17.97 -4.69
N THR A 68 -6.91 -17.32 -4.16
CA THR A 68 -6.94 -15.87 -4.12
C THR A 68 -5.99 -15.43 -3.02
N ASP A 69 -4.93 -14.72 -3.37
CA ASP A 69 -3.97 -14.20 -2.41
C ASP A 69 -4.71 -13.42 -1.31
N PRO A 70 -4.68 -13.89 -0.05
CA PRO A 70 -5.34 -13.20 1.06
C PRO A 70 -4.73 -11.83 1.36
N ALA A 71 -3.56 -11.50 0.81
CA ALA A 71 -2.93 -10.21 0.96
C ALA A 71 -3.81 -9.06 0.50
N TYR A 72 -4.54 -9.27 -0.59
CA TYR A 72 -5.43 -8.26 -1.12
C TYR A 72 -6.68 -8.00 -0.28
N LYS A 73 -7.11 -8.93 0.55
CA LYS A 73 -8.26 -8.72 1.46
C LYS A 73 -7.97 -7.82 2.66
N ARG A 74 -6.73 -7.35 2.86
CA ARG A 74 -6.27 -6.95 4.18
C ARG A 74 -6.20 -5.49 4.50
N HIS A 75 -5.94 -4.67 3.53
CA HIS A 75 -5.59 -3.29 3.86
C HIS A 75 -6.80 -2.39 4.01
N TYR A 76 -7.90 -2.84 3.53
CA TYR A 76 -9.14 -2.09 3.57
C TYR A 76 -10.26 -3.03 4.02
N ASP A 77 -10.43 -3.23 5.31
CA ASP A 77 -11.65 -3.81 5.86
C ASP A 77 -12.80 -2.80 5.64
N ILE A 78 -13.07 -2.50 4.39
CA ILE A 78 -14.27 -1.78 4.00
C ILE A 78 -15.36 -2.83 3.91
N ARG A 79 -16.15 -2.87 4.91
CA ARG A 79 -17.41 -3.60 4.90
C ARG A 79 -18.37 -2.95 3.92
N PRO A 80 -19.33 -3.73 3.39
CA PRO A 80 -20.16 -3.28 2.31
C PRO A 80 -20.82 -1.94 2.60
N SER A 81 -20.81 -1.15 1.58
CA SER A 81 -21.43 0.16 1.49
C SER A 81 -22.82 0.22 2.13
N ILE A 82 -23.10 1.31 2.84
CA ILE A 82 -24.47 1.65 3.24
C ILE A 82 -25.31 1.59 1.98
N ARG A 83 -26.27 0.68 1.91
CA ARG A 83 -27.33 0.77 0.93
C ARG A 83 -28.10 2.04 1.29
N LEU A 84 -27.99 3.06 0.45
CA LEU A 84 -28.72 4.33 0.60
C LEU A 84 -30.25 4.15 0.60
N ASN A 85 -30.74 2.91 0.46
CA ASN A 85 -32.17 2.59 0.50
C ASN A 85 -32.87 2.98 1.81
N ASN A 86 -32.13 3.20 2.90
CA ASN A 86 -32.70 3.59 4.20
C ASN A 86 -32.42 5.05 4.59
N ILE A 87 -31.57 5.75 3.84
CA ILE A 87 -31.43 7.20 3.98
C ILE A 87 -32.12 7.80 2.76
N LYS A 88 -33.32 8.33 2.94
CA LYS A 88 -34.04 9.15 1.95
C LYS A 88 -33.32 10.50 1.74
N LEU A 89 -32.03 10.50 1.51
CA LEU A 89 -31.28 11.60 0.92
C LEU A 89 -31.31 11.41 -0.59
N GLY A 90 -32.37 11.96 -1.15
CA GLY A 90 -32.89 11.76 -2.45
C GLY A 90 -31.97 12.03 -3.62
N PHE A 91 -31.20 11.06 -4.05
CA PHE A 91 -30.78 10.96 -5.46
C PHE A 91 -30.56 9.48 -5.82
N ALA A 92 -31.63 8.69 -5.85
CA ALA A 92 -31.62 7.44 -6.59
C ALA A 92 -31.69 7.77 -8.09
N LEU A 93 -30.55 8.00 -8.74
CA LEU A 93 -30.46 8.35 -10.16
C LEU A 93 -30.70 7.17 -11.12
N SER A 94 -31.14 6.00 -10.64
CA SER A 94 -31.35 4.87 -11.54
C SER A 94 -32.52 3.99 -11.12
N LYS A 95 -33.49 3.86 -12.01
CA LYS A 95 -34.60 2.89 -11.97
C LYS A 95 -34.16 1.44 -12.27
N HIS A 96 -32.88 1.16 -12.49
CA HIS A 96 -32.37 -0.17 -12.85
C HIS A 96 -31.80 -0.91 -11.64
N PRO A 97 -32.20 -2.15 -11.38
CA PRO A 97 -31.77 -2.95 -10.23
C PRO A 97 -30.27 -3.31 -10.24
N ASN A 98 -29.58 -3.10 -11.35
CA ASN A 98 -28.16 -3.47 -11.54
C ASN A 98 -27.18 -2.31 -11.38
N LYS A 99 -27.64 -1.08 -11.12
CA LYS A 99 -26.75 0.08 -10.92
C LYS A 99 -26.68 0.38 -9.43
N ILE A 100 -25.54 0.09 -8.81
CA ILE A 100 -25.27 0.39 -7.39
C ILE A 100 -24.45 1.66 -7.33
N ILE A 101 -24.99 2.67 -6.69
CA ILE A 101 -24.25 3.90 -6.35
C ILE A 101 -24.30 4.05 -4.84
N ASN A 102 -23.13 4.12 -4.22
CA ASN A 102 -22.99 4.31 -2.78
C ASN A 102 -22.21 5.60 -2.51
N LEU A 103 -22.79 6.49 -1.75
CA LEU A 103 -22.09 7.64 -1.19
C LEU A 103 -21.76 7.36 0.27
N ILE A 104 -20.48 7.42 0.61
CA ILE A 104 -19.96 7.10 1.92
C ILE A 104 -19.37 8.37 2.52
N PRO A 105 -19.91 8.87 3.61
CA PRO A 105 -19.29 9.99 4.33
C PRO A 105 -17.99 9.52 4.97
N LEU A 106 -16.95 10.34 4.84
CA LEU A 106 -15.65 10.16 5.46
C LEU A 106 -15.51 11.13 6.62
N VAL A 107 -15.09 10.61 7.76
CA VAL A 107 -14.88 11.39 8.97
C VAL A 107 -13.56 10.96 9.63
N ASP A 108 -12.75 11.90 10.06
CA ASP A 108 -11.55 11.70 10.88
C ASP A 108 -11.43 12.82 11.92
N LEU A 109 -12.20 12.72 12.98
CA LEU A 109 -12.19 13.66 14.09
C LEU A 109 -11.44 13.04 15.27
N GLY A 110 -10.51 13.78 15.85
CA GLY A 110 -9.76 13.23 16.97
C GLY A 110 -8.96 14.28 17.73
N VAL A 111 -8.81 14.02 19.01
CA VAL A 111 -7.97 14.79 19.92
C VAL A 111 -6.94 13.85 20.52
N GLN A 112 -5.66 14.26 20.49
CA GLN A 112 -4.52 13.51 20.99
C GLN A 112 -3.70 14.39 21.93
N TYR A 113 -3.35 13.89 23.09
CA TYR A 113 -2.38 14.54 23.94
C TYR A 113 -0.99 13.92 23.74
N ASN A 114 0.00 14.75 23.48
CA ASN A 114 1.40 14.31 23.31
C ASN A 114 2.18 14.67 24.58
N THR A 115 2.45 13.66 25.42
CA THR A 115 3.20 13.87 26.68
C THR A 115 4.65 14.28 26.46
N GLY A 116 5.27 13.83 25.36
CA GLY A 116 6.66 14.15 25.03
C GLY A 116 6.88 15.62 24.60
N LEU A 117 5.81 16.29 24.14
CA LEU A 117 5.82 17.70 23.72
C LEU A 117 4.92 18.57 24.59
N ASN A 118 4.23 18.00 25.58
CA ASN A 118 3.22 18.66 26.42
C ASN A 118 2.21 19.46 25.58
N ARG A 119 1.68 18.83 24.52
CA ARG A 119 0.83 19.51 23.53
C ARG A 119 -0.42 18.73 23.22
N LEU A 120 -1.54 19.47 23.11
CA LEU A 120 -2.79 18.95 22.59
C LEU A 120 -2.83 19.06 21.07
N ASN A 121 -2.98 17.93 20.42
CA ASN A 121 -3.11 17.82 18.98
C ASN A 121 -4.55 17.53 18.60
N HIS A 122 -5.00 18.07 17.49
CA HIS A 122 -6.33 17.81 16.96
C HIS A 122 -6.28 17.47 15.48
N ARG A 123 -7.29 16.74 15.05
CA ARG A 123 -7.56 16.45 13.64
C ARG A 123 -9.03 16.60 13.36
N ASN A 124 -9.36 17.35 12.32
CA ASN A 124 -10.72 17.62 11.88
C ASN A 124 -10.81 17.31 10.40
N GLY A 125 -11.16 16.07 10.09
CA GLY A 125 -11.24 15.55 8.73
C GLY A 125 -12.66 15.25 8.33
N MET A 126 -13.05 15.72 7.14
CA MET A 126 -14.32 15.40 6.51
C MET A 126 -14.12 15.15 5.02
N GLY A 127 -14.98 14.31 4.46
CA GLY A 127 -14.94 13.98 3.05
C GLY A 127 -16.04 13.03 2.62
N PHE A 128 -15.89 12.51 1.44
CA PHE A 128 -16.81 11.51 0.91
C PHE A 128 -16.07 10.51 0.02
N LEU A 129 -16.70 9.37 -0.18
CA LEU A 129 -16.30 8.37 -1.14
C LEU A 129 -17.53 7.92 -1.91
N LEU A 130 -17.51 8.15 -3.22
CA LEU A 130 -18.49 7.64 -4.16
C LEU A 130 -17.98 6.32 -4.74
N GLU A 131 -18.76 5.27 -4.58
CA GLU A 131 -18.53 3.98 -5.23
C GLU A 131 -19.70 3.69 -6.15
N ALA A 132 -19.43 3.40 -7.42
CA ALA A 132 -20.46 3.14 -8.40
C ALA A 132 -20.09 1.97 -9.30
N ARG A 133 -21.12 1.24 -9.74
CA ARG A 133 -21.04 0.29 -10.85
C ARG A 133 -21.91 0.81 -11.97
N PRO A 134 -21.41 1.77 -12.78
CA PRO A 134 -22.20 2.38 -13.84
C PRO A 134 -22.53 1.39 -14.95
N ILE A 135 -21.67 0.40 -15.12
CA ILE A 135 -21.79 -0.68 -16.11
C ILE A 135 -21.48 -2.03 -15.47
N LYS A 136 -21.95 -3.08 -16.07
CA LYS A 136 -21.92 -4.46 -15.56
C LYS A 136 -20.51 -5.04 -15.25
N LYS A 137 -19.43 -4.59 -15.96
CA LYS A 137 -18.01 -4.94 -15.73
C LYS A 137 -17.15 -3.73 -15.33
N GLY A 138 -17.78 -2.60 -15.01
CA GLY A 138 -17.09 -1.38 -14.64
C GLY A 138 -17.31 -1.02 -13.18
N TYR A 139 -16.28 -0.50 -12.56
CA TYR A 139 -16.29 0.03 -11.22
C TYR A 139 -15.62 1.40 -11.18
N VAL A 140 -16.24 2.30 -10.47
CA VAL A 140 -15.75 3.66 -10.25
C VAL A 140 -15.72 3.95 -8.76
N ARG A 141 -14.60 4.46 -8.30
CA ARG A 141 -14.40 4.95 -6.94
C ARG A 141 -13.77 6.32 -7.01
N ILE A 142 -14.46 7.33 -6.48
CA ILE A 142 -14.00 8.71 -6.46
C ILE A 142 -14.29 9.30 -5.09
N GLY A 143 -13.32 9.94 -4.49
CA GLY A 143 -13.51 10.61 -3.23
C GLY A 143 -12.25 11.21 -2.67
N GLY A 144 -12.35 11.66 -1.45
CA GLY A 144 -11.22 12.19 -0.71
C GLY A 144 -11.64 12.65 0.67
N LEU A 145 -10.63 12.82 1.49
CA LEU A 145 -10.73 13.39 2.83
C LEU A 145 -9.89 14.66 2.89
N VAL A 146 -10.49 15.74 3.34
CA VAL A 146 -9.79 16.97 3.72
C VAL A 146 -9.67 16.99 5.23
N ASN A 147 -8.48 17.24 5.74
CA ASN A 147 -8.19 17.20 7.17
C ASN A 147 -7.42 18.45 7.59
N LEU A 148 -7.92 19.15 8.58
CA LEU A 148 -7.26 20.26 9.25
C LEU A 148 -6.64 19.76 10.56
N SER A 149 -5.34 19.97 10.73
CA SER A 149 -4.57 19.47 11.88
C SER A 149 -3.55 20.52 12.33
N ASN A 150 -3.28 20.59 13.61
CA ASN A 150 -2.18 21.40 14.15
C ASN A 150 -0.84 20.64 14.24
N THR A 151 -0.79 19.45 13.68
CA THR A 151 0.44 18.63 13.60
C THR A 151 0.73 18.22 12.17
N GLU A 152 1.91 17.69 11.93
CA GLU A 152 2.21 17.00 10.69
C GLU A 152 1.29 15.82 10.47
N SER A 153 0.99 15.55 9.20
CA SER A 153 0.14 14.42 8.88
C SER A 153 0.80 13.12 9.34
N LEU A 154 0.09 12.41 10.20
CA LEU A 154 0.47 11.06 10.60
C LEU A 154 0.20 10.01 9.50
N ASN A 155 -0.40 10.43 8.40
CA ASN A 155 -0.61 9.60 7.22
C ASN A 155 0.21 10.17 6.05
N PRO A 156 1.30 9.52 5.66
CA PRO A 156 2.17 9.99 4.58
C PRO A 156 1.47 10.07 3.22
N GLY A 157 0.35 9.37 3.06
CA GLY A 157 -0.49 9.48 1.87
C GLY A 157 -1.23 10.82 1.72
N ASN A 158 -1.22 11.67 2.76
CA ASN A 158 -1.83 12.98 2.70
C ASN A 158 -0.93 13.98 1.94
N ILE A 159 -1.55 14.83 1.15
CA ILE A 159 -0.89 15.93 0.44
C ILE A 159 -1.11 17.20 1.26
N ASN A 160 -0.04 17.85 1.70
CA ASN A 160 -0.11 19.14 2.37
C ASN A 160 -0.49 20.24 1.36
N LEU A 161 -1.49 21.04 1.69
CA LEU A 161 -1.97 22.17 0.88
C LEU A 161 -1.57 23.53 1.46
N THR A 162 -1.01 23.55 2.67
CA THR A 162 -0.56 24.79 3.35
C THR A 162 0.96 24.86 3.39
N ASP A 163 1.46 26.03 3.70
CA ASP A 163 2.88 26.21 4.01
C ASP A 163 3.28 25.39 5.26
N ASN A 164 4.52 24.88 5.27
CA ASN A 164 5.05 24.11 6.41
C ASN A 164 5.17 24.94 7.69
N SER A 165 5.25 26.27 7.58
CA SER A 165 5.29 27.22 8.70
C SER A 165 3.92 27.48 9.35
N ALA A 166 2.82 27.07 8.69
CA ALA A 166 1.47 27.33 9.20
C ALA A 166 1.21 26.60 10.52
N SER A 167 0.61 27.28 11.50
CA SER A 167 0.21 26.71 12.79
C SER A 167 -0.87 25.63 12.65
N GLN A 168 -1.68 25.71 11.60
CA GLN A 168 -2.64 24.70 11.19
C GLN A 168 -2.34 24.25 9.76
N LYS A 169 -2.27 22.95 9.54
CA LYS A 169 -1.96 22.33 8.26
C LYS A 169 -3.21 21.71 7.65
N LEU A 170 -3.45 22.05 6.40
CA LEU A 170 -4.56 21.49 5.61
C LEU A 170 -4.03 20.34 4.75
N TRP A 171 -4.57 19.16 4.95
CA TRP A 171 -4.19 17.95 4.25
C TRP A 171 -5.34 17.43 3.39
N ILE A 172 -5.02 16.97 2.21
CA ILE A 172 -5.97 16.26 1.35
C ILE A 172 -5.47 14.85 1.05
N MET A 173 -6.38 13.90 1.10
CA MET A 173 -6.13 12.52 0.67
C MET A 173 -7.12 12.18 -0.45
N PRO A 174 -6.75 12.46 -1.71
CA PRO A 174 -7.58 12.12 -2.86
C PRO A 174 -7.52 10.62 -3.14
N MET A 175 -8.63 10.08 -3.63
CA MET A 175 -8.77 8.67 -4.02
C MET A 175 -9.62 8.59 -5.28
N THR A 176 -9.04 8.09 -6.36
CA THR A 176 -9.76 7.83 -7.60
C THR A 176 -9.29 6.52 -8.20
N ARG A 177 -10.23 5.63 -8.49
CA ARG A 177 -9.93 4.35 -9.12
C ARG A 177 -11.07 3.97 -10.06
N LEU A 178 -10.70 3.66 -11.27
CA LEU A 178 -11.56 3.12 -12.31
C LEU A 178 -11.11 1.69 -12.57
N ALA A 179 -12.03 0.77 -12.71
CA ALA A 179 -11.72 -0.60 -13.08
C ALA A 179 -12.70 -1.11 -14.13
N TYR A 180 -12.19 -1.90 -15.06
CA TYR A 180 -12.97 -2.57 -16.11
C TYR A 180 -12.46 -4.00 -16.28
N THR A 181 -13.36 -4.97 -16.16
CA THR A 181 -13.04 -6.39 -16.26
C THR A 181 -13.90 -7.02 -17.38
N PRO A 182 -13.42 -6.98 -18.64
CA PRO A 182 -14.18 -7.46 -19.81
C PRO A 182 -14.52 -8.93 -19.74
N ASN A 183 -13.69 -9.74 -19.11
CA ASN A 183 -13.83 -11.18 -18.98
C ASN A 183 -13.13 -11.68 -17.70
N GLU A 184 -13.06 -13.00 -17.52
CA GLU A 184 -12.42 -13.62 -16.35
C GLU A 184 -10.89 -13.55 -16.39
N VAL A 185 -10.31 -13.31 -17.55
CA VAL A 185 -8.86 -13.26 -17.77
C VAL A 185 -8.32 -11.88 -17.50
N PHE A 186 -8.89 -10.85 -18.11
CA PHE A 186 -8.32 -9.49 -18.10
C PHE A 186 -9.08 -8.55 -17.16
N SER A 187 -8.31 -7.70 -16.51
CA SER A 187 -8.81 -6.56 -15.75
C SER A 187 -7.87 -5.36 -15.93
N PHE A 188 -8.47 -4.22 -16.20
CA PHE A 188 -7.78 -2.94 -16.40
C PHE A 188 -8.17 -2.00 -15.28
N GLN A 189 -7.21 -1.28 -14.74
CA GLN A 189 -7.44 -0.23 -13.75
C GLN A 189 -6.66 1.02 -14.11
N ALA A 190 -7.21 2.17 -13.74
CA ALA A 190 -6.52 3.44 -13.78
C ALA A 190 -7.02 4.32 -12.65
N GLY A 191 -6.22 5.28 -12.23
CA GLY A 191 -6.65 6.19 -11.18
C GLY A 191 -5.55 7.08 -10.64
N TYR A 192 -5.89 7.73 -9.52
CA TYR A 192 -4.98 8.46 -8.66
C TYR A 192 -5.11 7.89 -7.25
N ASP A 193 -4.28 6.92 -6.93
CA ASP A 193 -4.38 6.13 -5.68
C ASP A 193 -3.02 5.49 -5.38
N ARG A 194 -2.98 4.70 -4.33
CA ARG A 194 -1.83 3.90 -3.92
C ARG A 194 -2.07 2.45 -4.28
N ASN A 195 -1.00 1.74 -4.62
CA ASN A 195 -1.04 0.32 -4.91
C ASN A 195 -0.22 -0.45 -3.87
N PHE A 196 -0.55 -1.73 -3.67
CA PHE A 196 0.14 -2.59 -2.74
C PHE A 196 0.38 -3.97 -3.37
N ILE A 197 1.60 -4.49 -3.21
CA ILE A 197 1.98 -5.84 -3.65
C ILE A 197 2.65 -6.53 -2.47
N GLY A 198 2.01 -7.57 -1.93
CA GLY A 198 2.58 -8.36 -0.84
C GLY A 198 1.57 -8.98 0.08
N SER A 199 2.05 -9.80 1.00
CA SER A 199 1.28 -10.53 2.01
C SER A 199 1.46 -9.98 3.43
N GLY A 200 2.43 -9.11 3.66
CA GLY A 200 2.78 -8.52 4.94
C GLY A 200 1.87 -7.36 5.39
N ARG A 201 2.13 -6.85 6.58
CA ARG A 201 1.67 -5.54 7.04
C ARG A 201 2.44 -4.45 6.29
N ARG A 202 3.71 -4.70 6.06
CA ARG A 202 4.63 -3.96 5.22
C ARG A 202 4.77 -4.66 3.88
N SER A 203 5.39 -3.99 2.91
CA SER A 203 5.86 -4.63 1.70
C SER A 203 7.25 -4.13 1.34
N LEU A 204 8.10 -5.03 0.88
CA LEU A 204 9.40 -4.69 0.30
C LEU A 204 9.31 -4.45 -1.21
N PHE A 205 8.16 -4.78 -1.84
CA PHE A 205 7.92 -4.56 -3.27
C PHE A 205 7.28 -3.20 -3.52
N LEU A 206 6.00 -3.08 -3.23
CA LEU A 206 5.22 -1.86 -3.38
C LEU A 206 4.23 -1.75 -2.23
N SER A 207 4.23 -0.64 -1.51
CA SER A 207 3.35 -0.40 -0.38
C SER A 207 2.39 0.78 -0.62
N ASP A 208 1.33 0.83 0.17
CA ASP A 208 0.39 1.94 0.22
C ASP A 208 0.80 3.01 1.25
N TYR A 209 2.08 3.04 1.63
CA TYR A 209 2.62 4.01 2.59
C TYR A 209 2.71 5.41 2.01
N GLY A 210 3.33 5.55 0.83
CA GLY A 210 3.63 6.85 0.22
C GLY A 210 2.40 7.66 -0.22
N LYS A 211 2.67 8.78 -0.87
CA LYS A 211 1.64 9.66 -1.44
C LYS A 211 0.96 8.98 -2.64
N PRO A 212 -0.33 9.25 -2.90
CA PRO A 212 -1.02 8.72 -4.06
C PRO A 212 -0.42 9.27 -5.36
N MET A 213 -0.53 8.49 -6.43
CA MET A 213 0.02 8.81 -7.74
C MET A 213 -0.92 8.37 -8.87
N PRO A 214 -0.87 9.02 -10.04
CA PRO A 214 -1.55 8.50 -11.22
C PRO A 214 -0.97 7.15 -11.58
N PHE A 215 -1.85 6.21 -11.93
CA PHE A 215 -1.42 4.87 -12.35
C PHE A 215 -2.36 4.27 -13.39
N GLY A 216 -1.81 3.37 -14.19
CA GLY A 216 -2.52 2.39 -15.00
C GLY A 216 -2.08 0.98 -14.61
N GLN A 217 -2.99 0.03 -14.62
CA GLN A 217 -2.69 -1.36 -14.30
C GLN A 217 -3.42 -2.29 -15.26
N ILE A 218 -2.69 -3.28 -15.74
CA ILE A 218 -3.23 -4.40 -16.49
C ILE A 218 -3.05 -5.65 -15.62
N ARG A 219 -4.09 -6.46 -15.49
CA ARG A 219 -3.99 -7.80 -14.90
C ARG A 219 -4.50 -8.83 -15.87
N ALA A 220 -3.78 -9.94 -15.92
CA ALA A 220 -4.19 -11.14 -16.64
C ALA A 220 -4.17 -12.34 -15.69
N LYS A 221 -5.27 -13.08 -15.64
CA LYS A 221 -5.40 -14.30 -14.86
C LYS A 221 -5.62 -15.46 -15.80
N PHE A 222 -4.73 -16.42 -15.77
CA PHE A 222 -4.80 -17.59 -16.64
C PHE A 222 -4.23 -18.82 -15.92
N TRP A 223 -4.87 -19.94 -16.10
CA TRP A 223 -4.51 -21.18 -15.44
C TRP A 223 -4.38 -20.99 -13.90
N HIS A 224 -3.19 -21.24 -13.32
CA HIS A 224 -2.88 -21.04 -11.90
C HIS A 224 -2.00 -19.80 -11.66
N MET A 225 -1.93 -18.90 -12.62
CA MET A 225 -1.10 -17.69 -12.58
C MET A 225 -1.95 -16.43 -12.65
N GLU A 226 -1.48 -15.40 -11.95
CA GLU A 226 -1.96 -14.04 -12.09
C GLU A 226 -0.76 -13.13 -12.39
N TYR A 227 -0.83 -12.45 -13.50
CA TYR A 227 0.17 -11.47 -13.91
C TYR A 227 -0.41 -10.06 -13.79
N SER A 228 0.39 -9.12 -13.30
CA SER A 228 0.04 -7.70 -13.27
C SER A 228 1.20 -6.83 -13.74
N ALA A 229 0.89 -5.86 -14.61
CA ALA A 229 1.76 -4.78 -15.01
C ALA A 229 1.17 -3.46 -14.49
N ASN A 230 1.97 -2.68 -13.77
CA ASN A 230 1.58 -1.37 -13.25
C ASN A 230 2.49 -0.29 -13.84
N TYR A 231 1.87 0.76 -14.35
CA TYR A 231 2.49 1.95 -14.93
C TYR A 231 2.16 3.13 -14.04
N GLN A 232 3.16 3.71 -13.40
CA GLN A 232 2.96 4.75 -12.39
C GLN A 232 3.70 6.03 -12.78
N PHE A 233 3.04 7.16 -12.59
CA PHE A 233 3.56 8.49 -12.92
C PHE A 233 3.93 9.21 -11.63
N LEU A 234 5.21 9.29 -11.38
CA LEU A 234 5.79 9.84 -10.17
C LEU A 234 6.26 11.28 -10.38
N SER A 235 6.63 11.93 -9.31
CA SER A 235 7.33 13.21 -9.36
C SER A 235 8.20 13.38 -8.12
N GLU A 236 9.27 14.13 -8.28
CA GLU A 236 10.20 14.45 -7.20
C GLU A 236 10.60 15.91 -7.24
N ASN A 237 11.00 16.48 -6.10
CA ASN A 237 11.64 17.76 -6.06
C ASN A 237 13.14 17.56 -6.33
N PHE A 238 13.63 18.11 -7.42
CA PHE A 238 15.03 18.02 -7.78
C PHE A 238 15.52 19.39 -8.30
N ASN A 239 16.60 19.90 -7.73
CA ASN A 239 17.15 21.24 -8.03
C ASN A 239 16.08 22.36 -7.88
N GLY A 240 15.26 22.30 -6.82
CA GLY A 240 14.25 23.31 -6.53
C GLY A 240 13.02 23.27 -7.48
N GLN A 241 12.96 22.33 -8.40
CA GLN A 241 11.87 22.17 -9.35
C GLN A 241 11.23 20.79 -9.23
N ARG A 242 9.93 20.74 -9.42
CA ARG A 242 9.20 19.48 -9.47
C ARG A 242 9.38 18.82 -10.82
N GLN A 243 10.08 17.70 -10.85
CA GLN A 243 10.36 16.93 -12.04
C GLN A 243 9.56 15.61 -12.04
N SER A 244 9.23 15.13 -13.24
CA SER A 244 8.52 13.87 -13.43
C SER A 244 9.52 12.72 -13.53
N LYS A 245 9.18 11.59 -12.91
CA LYS A 245 9.82 10.29 -13.12
C LYS A 245 8.75 9.22 -13.23
N TYR A 246 9.10 8.05 -13.68
CA TYR A 246 8.16 6.98 -13.94
C TYR A 246 8.64 5.69 -13.29
N ILE A 247 7.69 4.82 -13.05
CA ILE A 247 7.98 3.44 -12.67
C ILE A 247 7.04 2.49 -13.40
N THR A 248 7.61 1.43 -13.94
CA THR A 248 6.86 0.26 -14.35
C THR A 248 7.22 -0.89 -13.42
N ASN A 249 6.23 -1.65 -12.98
CA ASN A 249 6.50 -2.88 -12.25
C ASN A 249 5.63 -4.03 -12.75
N HIS A 250 6.23 -5.21 -12.75
CA HIS A 250 5.62 -6.47 -13.10
C HIS A 250 5.55 -7.37 -11.85
N HIS A 251 4.46 -8.08 -11.69
CA HIS A 251 4.33 -9.09 -10.66
C HIS A 251 3.61 -10.31 -11.22
N LEU A 252 4.31 -11.44 -11.26
CA LEU A 252 3.75 -12.73 -11.59
C LEU A 252 3.54 -13.53 -10.31
N SER A 253 2.32 -13.95 -10.04
CA SER A 253 1.94 -14.79 -8.91
C SER A 253 1.49 -16.16 -9.44
N TRP A 254 2.16 -17.22 -9.04
CA TRP A 254 1.90 -18.58 -9.49
C TRP A 254 1.51 -19.48 -8.32
N ASN A 255 0.31 -20.06 -8.38
CA ASN A 255 -0.14 -21.09 -7.45
C ASN A 255 0.44 -22.44 -7.89
N ILE A 256 1.63 -22.77 -7.43
CA ILE A 256 2.34 -24.04 -7.73
C ILE A 256 1.52 -25.21 -7.19
N LEU A 257 1.00 -25.05 -5.97
CA LEU A 257 0.12 -26.00 -5.28
C LEU A 257 -1.07 -25.26 -4.68
N PRO A 258 -2.18 -25.93 -4.35
CA PRO A 258 -3.35 -25.27 -3.74
C PRO A 258 -3.04 -24.54 -2.42
N TRP A 259 -1.95 -24.89 -1.75
CA TRP A 259 -1.50 -24.29 -0.51
C TRP A 259 -0.22 -23.46 -0.65
N LEU A 260 0.45 -23.48 -1.83
CA LEU A 260 1.73 -22.81 -2.07
C LEU A 260 1.66 -21.89 -3.27
N ASN A 261 1.91 -20.61 -3.03
CA ASN A 261 2.02 -19.58 -4.05
C ASN A 261 3.46 -19.03 -4.07
N PHE A 262 4.00 -18.89 -5.29
CA PHE A 262 5.29 -18.26 -5.55
C PHE A 262 5.05 -17.01 -6.41
N GLY A 263 5.76 -15.92 -6.09
CA GLY A 263 5.67 -14.68 -6.84
C GLY A 263 7.03 -14.19 -7.29
N VAL A 264 7.07 -13.60 -8.49
CA VAL A 264 8.25 -12.88 -9.02
C VAL A 264 7.84 -11.43 -9.24
N PHE A 265 8.70 -10.53 -8.82
CA PHE A 265 8.52 -9.09 -8.93
C PHE A 265 9.70 -8.45 -9.64
N GLU A 266 9.42 -7.48 -10.48
CA GLU A 266 10.42 -6.65 -11.13
C GLU A 266 9.88 -5.22 -11.22
N ALA A 267 10.73 -4.24 -11.01
CA ALA A 267 10.39 -2.83 -11.15
C ALA A 267 11.55 -2.06 -11.77
N VAL A 268 11.24 -1.08 -12.61
CA VAL A 268 12.21 -0.13 -13.16
C VAL A 268 11.76 1.30 -12.86
N VAL A 269 12.67 2.10 -12.29
CA VAL A 269 12.50 3.54 -12.10
C VAL A 269 13.31 4.26 -13.14
N PHE A 270 12.68 5.15 -13.88
CA PHE A 270 13.32 5.90 -14.96
C PHE A 270 12.81 7.33 -15.05
N GLN A 271 13.63 8.19 -15.63
CA GLN A 271 13.30 9.60 -15.85
C GLN A 271 13.05 9.89 -17.33
N PRO A 272 12.17 10.86 -17.66
CA PRO A 272 11.83 11.18 -19.05
C PRO A 272 13.00 11.76 -19.83
N LYS A 273 13.97 12.34 -19.13
CA LYS A 273 15.16 12.97 -19.71
C LYS A 273 16.35 12.78 -18.78
N ASP A 274 17.44 12.27 -19.29
CA ASP A 274 18.75 12.25 -18.66
C ASP A 274 19.81 12.88 -19.59
N THR A 275 21.09 12.71 -19.28
CA THR A 275 22.19 13.28 -20.06
C THR A 275 22.30 12.68 -21.47
N LEU A 276 21.82 11.46 -21.68
CA LEU A 276 21.96 10.71 -22.93
C LEU A 276 20.64 10.55 -23.67
N LEU A 277 19.52 10.48 -22.94
CA LEU A 277 18.22 10.09 -23.47
C LEU A 277 17.15 11.17 -23.19
N ASN A 278 16.31 11.44 -24.20
CA ASN A 278 15.12 12.29 -24.08
C ASN A 278 13.93 11.53 -24.65
N ARG A 279 13.32 10.67 -23.83
CA ARG A 279 12.38 9.63 -24.27
C ARG A 279 10.94 9.77 -23.73
N GLY A 280 10.71 10.69 -22.80
CA GLY A 280 9.41 10.78 -22.12
C GLY A 280 9.11 9.53 -21.30
N TYR A 281 7.93 8.94 -21.46
CA TYR A 281 7.68 7.58 -20.98
C TYR A 281 8.25 6.59 -22.01
N ASP A 282 9.17 5.74 -21.59
CA ASP A 282 9.80 4.80 -22.50
C ASP A 282 8.83 3.72 -22.97
N VAL A 283 8.68 3.62 -24.30
CA VAL A 283 7.71 2.70 -24.92
C VAL A 283 8.10 1.24 -24.67
N GLU A 284 9.38 0.96 -24.53
CA GLU A 284 9.85 -0.41 -24.28
C GLU A 284 9.43 -0.90 -22.89
N TYR A 285 9.38 0.00 -21.89
CA TYR A 285 8.87 -0.33 -20.56
C TYR A 285 7.34 -0.40 -20.48
N LEU A 286 6.61 -0.10 -21.56
CA LEU A 286 5.17 -0.37 -21.68
C LEU A 286 4.89 -1.83 -22.05
N ASN A 287 5.86 -2.53 -22.62
CA ASN A 287 5.68 -3.92 -23.03
C ASN A 287 5.59 -4.82 -21.78
N PRO A 288 4.44 -5.46 -21.52
CA PRO A 288 4.26 -6.27 -20.32
C PRO A 288 5.04 -7.59 -20.31
N PHE A 289 5.75 -7.93 -21.38
CA PHE A 289 6.50 -9.19 -21.52
C PHE A 289 8.01 -8.98 -21.48
N VAL A 290 8.48 -7.75 -21.37
CA VAL A 290 9.92 -7.44 -21.31
C VAL A 290 10.43 -7.65 -19.90
N LEU A 291 11.60 -8.26 -19.79
CA LEU A 291 12.39 -8.28 -18.56
C LEU A 291 13.24 -6.99 -18.50
N PHE A 292 13.11 -6.22 -17.42
CA PHE A 292 13.71 -4.89 -17.36
C PHE A 292 15.23 -4.90 -17.28
N ARG A 293 15.83 -5.85 -16.57
CA ARG A 293 17.29 -5.91 -16.43
C ARG A 293 18.03 -6.10 -17.75
N PRO A 294 17.66 -7.07 -18.63
CA PRO A 294 18.23 -7.17 -19.97
C PRO A 294 17.97 -5.93 -20.83
N GLN A 295 16.81 -5.30 -20.68
CA GLN A 295 16.44 -4.11 -21.43
C GLN A 295 17.28 -2.91 -21.05
N GLU A 296 17.50 -2.67 -19.74
CA GLU A 296 18.40 -1.64 -19.22
C GLU A 296 19.80 -1.78 -19.82
N TYR A 297 20.36 -2.99 -19.80
CA TYR A 297 21.67 -3.25 -20.42
C TYR A 297 21.70 -2.95 -21.91
N SER A 298 20.65 -3.31 -22.64
CA SER A 298 20.58 -3.10 -24.10
C SER A 298 20.51 -1.62 -24.48
N MET A 299 19.86 -0.80 -23.65
CA MET A 299 19.73 0.65 -23.86
C MET A 299 20.94 1.45 -23.35
N GLY A 300 21.80 0.85 -22.51
CA GLY A 300 22.88 1.55 -21.83
C GLY A 300 22.39 2.69 -20.93
N SER A 301 21.17 2.55 -20.40
CA SER A 301 20.56 3.55 -19.53
C SER A 301 21.06 3.39 -18.08
N SER A 302 20.95 4.45 -17.30
CA SER A 302 21.25 4.47 -15.85
C SER A 302 19.99 4.24 -15.02
N ASP A 303 18.98 3.55 -15.54
CA ASP A 303 17.71 3.30 -14.86
C ASP A 303 17.91 2.37 -13.66
N ASN A 304 17.08 2.51 -12.64
CA ASN A 304 17.17 1.68 -11.44
C ASN A 304 16.22 0.49 -11.55
N VAL A 305 16.77 -0.72 -11.67
CA VAL A 305 16.00 -1.96 -11.78
C VAL A 305 16.11 -2.77 -10.50
N ILE A 306 14.94 -3.10 -9.94
CA ILE A 306 14.79 -3.86 -8.71
C ILE A 306 14.05 -5.17 -9.03
N ILE A 307 14.57 -6.28 -8.54
CA ILE A 307 13.94 -7.61 -8.69
C ILE A 307 13.57 -8.20 -7.34
N GLY A 308 12.59 -9.08 -7.31
CA GLY A 308 12.17 -9.71 -6.07
C GLY A 308 11.43 -11.02 -6.25
N ALA A 309 11.37 -11.78 -5.18
CA ALA A 309 10.60 -13.01 -5.09
C ALA A 309 9.77 -13.07 -3.82
N SER A 310 8.62 -13.72 -3.88
CA SER A 310 7.75 -13.93 -2.74
C SER A 310 7.28 -15.38 -2.65
N LEU A 311 7.05 -15.84 -1.43
CA LEU A 311 6.49 -17.15 -1.16
C LEU A 311 5.36 -17.01 -0.15
N ASN A 312 4.21 -17.64 -0.43
CA ASN A 312 3.09 -17.71 0.48
C ASN A 312 2.65 -19.16 0.63
N ALA A 313 2.63 -19.67 1.85
CA ALA A 313 2.18 -21.02 2.16
C ALA A 313 1.00 -20.97 3.12
N THR A 314 -0.12 -21.62 2.74
CA THR A 314 -1.30 -21.75 3.58
C THR A 314 -1.25 -23.08 4.32
N VAL A 315 -1.13 -23.03 5.65
CA VAL A 315 -1.08 -24.21 6.51
C VAL A 315 -2.24 -24.12 7.51
N LYS A 316 -3.28 -24.94 7.33
CA LYS A 316 -4.52 -24.90 8.13
C LYS A 316 -5.11 -23.46 8.15
N LYS A 317 -5.16 -22.83 9.34
CA LYS A 317 -5.67 -21.45 9.54
C LYS A 317 -4.57 -20.39 9.51
N MET A 318 -3.36 -20.73 9.13
CA MET A 318 -2.20 -19.83 9.06
C MET A 318 -1.73 -19.63 7.63
N ILE A 319 -1.16 -18.49 7.37
CA ILE A 319 -0.43 -18.17 6.15
C ILE A 319 0.97 -17.72 6.58
N VAL A 320 1.96 -18.48 6.14
CA VAL A 320 3.36 -18.11 6.21
C VAL A 320 3.70 -17.38 4.90
N TYR A 321 4.41 -16.28 4.99
CA TYR A 321 4.77 -15.50 3.80
C TYR A 321 6.17 -14.92 3.93
N SER A 322 6.79 -14.71 2.78
CA SER A 322 8.09 -14.04 2.69
C SER A 322 8.20 -13.20 1.44
N GLN A 323 9.08 -12.20 1.47
CA GLN A 323 9.55 -11.44 0.33
C GLN A 323 11.06 -11.30 0.42
N VAL A 324 11.71 -11.37 -0.72
CA VAL A 324 13.11 -11.00 -0.89
C VAL A 324 13.17 -9.98 -2.02
N ILE A 325 13.91 -8.90 -1.82
CA ILE A 325 14.17 -7.91 -2.84
C ILE A 325 15.68 -7.75 -3.04
N LEU A 326 16.08 -7.61 -4.28
CA LEU A 326 17.44 -7.36 -4.72
C LEU A 326 17.41 -6.11 -5.62
N ASP A 327 18.17 -5.11 -5.24
CA ASP A 327 18.39 -3.89 -6.02
C ASP A 327 19.70 -4.05 -6.81
N GLU A 328 20.82 -4.21 -6.11
CA GLU A 328 22.13 -4.58 -6.66
C GLU A 328 22.78 -5.64 -5.77
N PHE A 329 23.60 -6.54 -6.37
CA PHE A 329 24.38 -7.46 -5.56
C PHE A 329 25.58 -8.04 -6.33
N LEU A 330 26.64 -8.33 -5.57
CA LEU A 330 27.81 -9.06 -6.05
C LEU A 330 28.04 -10.26 -5.13
N LEU A 331 27.84 -11.48 -5.70
CA LEU A 331 27.85 -12.72 -4.92
C LEU A 331 29.24 -13.00 -4.28
N SER A 332 30.32 -12.60 -4.93
CA SER A 332 31.69 -12.73 -4.39
C SER A 332 31.82 -11.97 -3.06
N GLU A 333 31.30 -10.73 -2.99
CA GLU A 333 31.36 -9.89 -1.79
C GLU A 333 30.43 -10.38 -0.68
N ILE A 334 29.31 -11.02 -1.04
CA ILE A 334 28.45 -11.71 -0.07
C ILE A 334 29.19 -12.90 0.56
N ARG A 335 29.85 -13.72 -0.27
CA ARG A 335 30.64 -14.87 0.20
C ARG A 335 31.85 -14.44 1.04
N ALA A 336 32.51 -13.36 0.65
CA ALA A 336 33.62 -12.76 1.39
C ALA A 336 33.18 -12.11 2.70
N ARG A 337 31.86 -11.89 2.91
CA ARG A 337 31.31 -11.13 4.05
C ARG A 337 31.95 -9.75 4.22
N SER A 338 32.33 -9.12 3.11
CA SER A 338 33.05 -7.86 3.09
C SER A 338 32.23 -6.67 3.59
N GLY A 339 30.92 -6.81 3.65
CA GLY A 339 30.02 -5.69 3.93
C GLY A 339 29.99 -4.67 2.79
N TRP A 340 30.21 -5.07 1.54
CA TRP A 340 30.23 -4.17 0.39
C TRP A 340 28.90 -3.42 0.24
N TRP A 341 29.02 -2.11 0.04
CA TRP A 341 27.89 -1.18 0.06
C TRP A 341 26.80 -1.50 -0.98
N ALA A 342 27.20 -1.88 -2.21
CA ALA A 342 26.28 -2.16 -3.29
C ALA A 342 25.61 -3.55 -3.21
N ASN A 343 25.84 -4.33 -2.14
CA ASN A 343 24.99 -5.46 -1.83
C ASN A 343 23.69 -4.98 -1.19
N LYS A 344 22.77 -4.48 -2.01
CA LYS A 344 21.50 -3.87 -1.68
C LYS A 344 20.38 -4.89 -1.74
N PHE A 345 19.87 -5.30 -0.59
CA PHE A 345 18.76 -6.27 -0.52
C PHE A 345 17.91 -6.08 0.73
N GLY A 346 16.71 -6.62 0.68
CA GLY A 346 15.82 -6.72 1.82
C GLY A 346 15.14 -8.07 1.90
N VAL A 347 14.77 -8.47 3.12
CA VAL A 347 14.07 -9.72 3.42
C VAL A 347 12.90 -9.45 4.36
N GLN A 348 11.75 -10.00 4.03
CA GLN A 348 10.57 -10.04 4.89
C GLN A 348 10.19 -11.49 5.14
N PHE A 349 9.83 -11.80 6.38
CA PHE A 349 9.22 -13.06 6.77
C PHE A 349 8.09 -12.80 7.73
N GLY A 350 6.97 -13.50 7.56
CA GLY A 350 5.86 -13.33 8.48
C GLY A 350 4.89 -14.50 8.51
N VAL A 351 4.10 -14.50 9.57
CA VAL A 351 3.00 -15.44 9.77
C VAL A 351 1.77 -14.69 10.23
N LYS A 352 0.60 -15.09 9.75
CA LYS A 352 -0.70 -14.56 10.13
C LYS A 352 -1.74 -15.65 10.11
N GLY A 353 -2.76 -15.46 10.92
CA GLY A 353 -3.84 -16.45 10.98
C GLY A 353 -4.93 -16.09 11.97
N GLN A 354 -5.82 -17.05 12.15
CA GLN A 354 -6.85 -17.03 13.18
C GLN A 354 -6.42 -17.92 14.35
N MET A 355 -6.25 -17.34 15.52
CA MET A 355 -5.97 -18.09 16.75
C MET A 355 -7.26 -18.67 17.31
N THR A 356 -8.32 -17.86 17.33
CA THR A 356 -9.70 -18.25 17.66
C THR A 356 -10.67 -17.60 16.67
N ASP A 357 -11.96 -17.94 16.72
CA ASP A 357 -12.98 -17.31 15.86
C ASP A 357 -13.09 -15.78 16.06
N ASN A 358 -12.61 -15.28 17.19
CA ASN A 358 -12.66 -13.87 17.57
C ASN A 358 -11.30 -13.16 17.50
N LEU A 359 -10.18 -13.89 17.41
CA LEU A 359 -8.84 -13.35 17.51
C LEU A 359 -7.99 -13.73 16.31
N SER A 360 -7.59 -12.74 15.53
CA SER A 360 -6.58 -12.88 14.48
C SER A 360 -5.24 -12.29 14.93
N TYR A 361 -4.16 -12.83 14.37
CA TYR A 361 -2.81 -12.40 14.67
C TYR A 361 -1.96 -12.26 13.43
N ARG A 362 -0.89 -11.49 13.56
CA ARG A 362 0.23 -11.37 12.62
C ARG A 362 1.52 -11.14 13.40
N ILE A 363 2.57 -11.79 12.94
CA ILE A 363 3.95 -11.54 13.36
C ILE A 363 4.76 -11.42 12.08
N GLU A 364 5.60 -10.37 11.96
CA GLU A 364 6.34 -10.08 10.74
C GLU A 364 7.69 -9.46 11.09
N GLY A 365 8.74 -9.97 10.48
CA GLY A 365 10.08 -9.40 10.52
C GLY A 365 10.44 -8.80 9.16
N ASN A 366 11.03 -7.61 9.16
CA ASN A 366 11.53 -6.89 8.01
C ASN A 366 12.98 -6.50 8.25
N LEU A 367 13.81 -6.70 7.25
CA LEU A 367 15.23 -6.37 7.28
C LEU A 367 15.60 -5.80 5.94
N VAL A 368 16.20 -4.60 5.91
CA VAL A 368 16.65 -3.96 4.68
C VAL A 368 18.04 -3.38 4.90
N ARG A 369 18.96 -3.74 4.02
CA ARG A 369 20.35 -3.26 4.08
C ARG A 369 20.46 -1.76 3.77
N PRO A 370 21.55 -1.11 4.22
CA PRO A 370 21.90 0.25 3.80
C PRO A 370 21.89 0.39 2.27
N TYR A 371 21.53 1.56 1.80
CA TYR A 371 21.49 1.98 0.38
C TYR A 371 20.48 1.24 -0.50
N THR A 372 19.75 0.23 0.00
CA THR A 372 18.67 -0.42 -0.78
C THR A 372 17.61 0.61 -1.15
N TYR A 373 17.12 0.59 -2.39
CA TYR A 373 16.20 1.55 -3.00
C TYR A 373 16.80 2.94 -3.34
N SER A 374 18.03 3.23 -2.89
CA SER A 374 18.71 4.47 -3.24
C SER A 374 19.44 4.36 -4.58
N HIS A 375 19.61 5.50 -5.24
CA HIS A 375 20.40 5.59 -6.47
C HIS A 375 21.23 6.89 -6.49
N LEU A 376 21.91 7.15 -7.61
CA LEU A 376 22.78 8.30 -7.80
C LEU A 376 22.06 9.64 -7.55
N THR A 377 20.82 9.74 -8.01
CA THR A 377 19.99 10.95 -7.90
C THR A 377 18.59 10.63 -7.40
N PRO A 378 17.88 11.58 -6.77
CA PRO A 378 16.47 11.41 -6.36
C PRO A 378 15.53 11.01 -7.51
N MET A 379 15.93 11.25 -8.75
CA MET A 379 15.14 10.90 -9.92
C MET A 379 15.11 9.41 -10.24
N GLN A 380 16.04 8.64 -9.67
CA GLN A 380 16.20 7.20 -9.89
C GLN A 380 15.92 6.37 -8.63
N VAL A 381 15.68 6.99 -7.48
CA VAL A 381 15.35 6.26 -6.24
C VAL A 381 13.96 5.65 -6.31
N TYR A 382 13.76 4.53 -5.61
CA TYR A 382 12.48 3.86 -5.48
C TYR A 382 11.56 4.59 -4.47
N GLY A 383 11.19 5.81 -4.82
CA GLY A 383 10.43 6.72 -3.98
C GLY A 383 9.51 7.66 -4.78
N HIS A 384 8.63 8.39 -4.10
CA HIS A 384 7.70 9.37 -4.65
C HIS A 384 7.44 10.50 -3.67
N ARG A 385 7.83 11.74 -4.04
CA ARG A 385 7.62 12.94 -3.22
C ARG A 385 8.12 12.77 -1.78
N ASP A 386 9.38 12.52 -1.64
CA ASP A 386 10.08 12.34 -0.35
C ASP A 386 9.53 11.16 0.49
N SER A 387 8.94 10.15 -0.16
CA SER A 387 8.41 8.97 0.52
C SER A 387 8.84 7.69 -0.20
N PRO A 388 9.35 6.67 0.51
CA PRO A 388 9.67 5.39 -0.10
C PRO A 388 8.41 4.69 -0.63
N LEU A 389 8.54 3.97 -1.74
CA LEU A 389 7.46 3.18 -2.34
C LEU A 389 7.30 1.80 -1.71
N ALA A 390 8.34 1.32 -1.02
CA ALA A 390 8.35 0.05 -0.33
C ALA A 390 8.07 0.21 1.17
N HIS A 391 9.00 -0.21 2.03
CA HIS A 391 8.86 -0.11 3.48
C HIS A 391 8.98 1.35 3.96
N PRO A 392 8.18 1.77 4.95
CA PRO A 392 8.18 3.14 5.46
C PRO A 392 9.52 3.67 5.95
N TYR A 393 10.38 2.80 6.48
CA TYR A 393 11.74 3.19 6.92
C TYR A 393 12.76 3.31 5.77
N GLY A 394 12.37 2.99 4.53
CA GLY A 394 13.31 2.97 3.40
C GLY A 394 14.32 1.85 3.56
N SER A 395 15.53 2.18 3.97
CA SER A 395 16.66 1.25 4.11
C SER A 395 17.37 1.36 5.47
N ASN A 396 18.40 0.54 5.69
CA ASN A 396 19.25 0.53 6.89
C ASN A 396 18.51 0.26 8.21
N PHE A 397 17.62 -0.75 8.23
CA PHE A 397 16.83 -1.11 9.41
C PHE A 397 16.56 -2.61 9.55
N ALA A 398 16.20 -3.01 10.76
CA ALA A 398 15.55 -4.28 11.07
C ALA A 398 14.36 -4.02 11.99
N GLU A 399 13.19 -4.56 11.66
CA GLU A 399 11.93 -4.42 12.39
C GLU A 399 11.31 -5.79 12.65
N LEU A 400 10.80 -5.99 13.87
CA LEU A 400 9.89 -7.07 14.22
C LEU A 400 8.56 -6.43 14.65
N LEU A 401 7.47 -6.78 14.00
CA LEU A 401 6.14 -6.29 14.36
C LEU A 401 5.16 -7.42 14.69
N THR A 402 4.22 -7.11 15.55
CA THR A 402 3.10 -7.98 15.90
C THR A 402 1.79 -7.21 15.82
N GLU A 403 0.73 -7.88 15.42
CA GLU A 403 -0.61 -7.32 15.37
C GLU A 403 -1.62 -8.37 15.85
N PHE A 404 -2.48 -7.98 16.78
CA PHE A 404 -3.61 -8.77 17.25
C PHE A 404 -4.89 -7.98 17.05
N ASN A 405 -5.88 -8.62 16.44
CA ASN A 405 -7.21 -8.03 16.25
C ASN A 405 -8.24 -8.96 16.88
N TRP A 406 -8.95 -8.44 17.86
CA TRP A 406 -10.04 -9.15 18.51
C TRP A 406 -11.37 -8.49 18.18
N SER A 407 -12.36 -9.30 17.80
CA SER A 407 -13.73 -8.85 17.57
C SER A 407 -14.69 -10.00 17.85
N LYS A 408 -15.71 -9.76 18.66
CA LYS A 408 -16.71 -10.80 18.95
C LYS A 408 -17.52 -11.16 17.69
N ARG A 409 -17.61 -12.45 17.36
CA ARG A 409 -18.25 -12.95 16.13
C ARG A 409 -19.76 -12.67 16.09
N ILE A 410 -20.43 -12.81 17.26
CA ILE A 410 -21.88 -12.68 17.40
C ILE A 410 -22.23 -11.29 17.92
N ASN A 411 -22.14 -10.28 17.33
CA ASN A 411 -22.29 -8.87 17.70
C ASN A 411 -20.93 -8.14 17.76
N PRO A 412 -20.35 -7.87 16.60
CA PRO A 412 -19.01 -7.30 16.50
C PRO A 412 -19.00 -5.79 16.81
N LYS A 413 -19.67 -5.36 17.90
CA LYS A 413 -19.73 -3.95 18.27
C LYS A 413 -18.40 -3.43 18.77
N LEU A 414 -17.74 -4.16 19.68
CA LEU A 414 -16.44 -3.77 20.20
C LEU A 414 -15.34 -4.50 19.43
N LYS A 415 -14.36 -3.74 18.93
CA LYS A 415 -13.15 -4.25 18.31
C LYS A 415 -11.96 -3.72 19.07
N LEU A 416 -11.05 -4.63 19.41
CA LEU A 416 -9.76 -4.30 20.00
C LEU A 416 -8.68 -4.62 19.01
N ARG A 417 -7.71 -3.72 18.88
CA ARG A 417 -6.49 -3.92 18.11
C ARG A 417 -5.29 -3.60 18.98
N PHE A 418 -4.35 -4.49 18.99
CA PHE A 418 -3.02 -4.28 19.55
C PHE A 418 -2.01 -4.39 18.43
N PHE A 419 -1.11 -3.43 18.35
CA PHE A 419 0.04 -3.44 17.46
C PHE A 419 1.28 -3.13 18.29
N ALA A 420 2.38 -3.84 18.02
CA ALA A 420 3.68 -3.52 18.56
C ALA A 420 4.73 -3.66 17.46
N SER A 421 5.72 -2.78 17.46
CA SER A 421 6.89 -2.84 16.60
C SER A 421 8.12 -2.52 17.42
N PHE A 422 9.15 -3.34 17.25
CA PHE A 422 10.46 -3.18 17.85
C PHE A 422 11.52 -3.28 16.77
N GLY A 423 12.56 -2.47 16.87
CA GLY A 423 13.62 -2.55 15.87
C GLY A 423 14.79 -1.63 16.11
N VAL A 424 15.67 -1.68 15.13
CA VAL A 424 16.84 -0.83 15.00
C VAL A 424 16.87 -0.22 13.60
N ARG A 425 17.25 1.03 13.52
CA ARG A 425 17.62 1.68 12.25
C ARG A 425 18.85 2.53 12.44
N GLY A 426 19.62 2.69 11.38
CA GLY A 426 20.63 3.73 11.30
C GLY A 426 19.99 5.03 10.84
N THR A 427 20.62 6.16 11.13
CA THR A 427 20.29 7.47 10.54
C THR A 427 21.57 8.11 10.03
N ASP A 428 21.44 8.89 8.97
CA ASP A 428 22.56 9.54 8.33
C ASP A 428 23.04 10.74 9.17
N LEU A 429 24.28 11.16 8.98
CA LEU A 429 24.84 12.39 9.51
C LEU A 429 24.74 13.47 8.43
N ASP A 430 24.73 14.74 8.81
CA ASP A 430 24.55 15.89 7.92
C ASP A 430 25.46 15.89 6.67
N SER A 431 26.64 15.27 6.76
CA SER A 431 27.64 15.24 5.68
C SER A 431 27.95 13.84 5.13
N LEU A 432 27.44 12.77 5.76
CA LEU A 432 27.77 11.39 5.40
C LEU A 432 26.50 10.56 5.30
N ASN A 433 26.32 9.92 4.14
CA ASN A 433 25.24 9.00 3.89
C ASN A 433 25.61 7.59 4.35
N TYR A 434 24.96 7.10 5.42
CA TYR A 434 25.06 5.73 5.92
C TYR A 434 23.99 4.79 5.31
N GLY A 435 23.29 5.24 4.28
CA GLY A 435 22.32 4.47 3.54
C GLY A 435 20.97 4.30 4.24
N SER A 436 20.56 5.30 5.00
CA SER A 436 19.25 5.34 5.66
C SER A 436 18.23 6.11 4.85
N ASP A 437 18.58 7.33 4.43
CA ASP A 437 17.74 8.11 3.52
C ASP A 437 17.97 7.66 2.07
N ILE A 438 16.93 7.07 1.47
CA ILE A 438 17.02 6.61 0.08
C ILE A 438 17.18 7.75 -0.93
N TYR A 439 16.86 8.99 -0.54
CA TYR A 439 16.97 10.17 -1.40
C TYR A 439 18.36 10.80 -1.41
N GLU A 440 19.20 10.45 -0.42
CA GLU A 440 20.59 10.87 -0.38
C GLU A 440 21.44 10.01 -1.32
N SER A 441 22.31 10.68 -2.07
CA SER A 441 23.21 10.00 -3.01
C SER A 441 24.20 9.10 -2.28
N TYR A 442 24.34 7.87 -2.71
CA TYR A 442 25.33 6.92 -2.18
C TYR A 442 26.79 7.31 -2.47
N ILE A 443 27.03 8.37 -3.27
CA ILE A 443 28.38 8.89 -3.50
C ILE A 443 29.02 9.36 -2.18
N ASN A 444 28.21 9.96 -1.30
CA ASN A 444 28.66 10.50 -0.01
C ASN A 444 28.80 9.42 1.09
N ARG A 445 28.89 8.13 0.71
CA ARG A 445 29.08 7.05 1.67
C ARG A 445 30.44 7.09 2.33
N PRO A 446 30.54 6.76 3.63
CA PRO A 446 31.80 6.81 4.35
C PRO A 446 32.79 5.71 3.96
N SER A 447 32.28 4.54 3.49
CA SER A 447 33.11 3.39 3.11
C SER A 447 32.43 2.49 2.10
N ASP A 448 33.24 1.85 1.26
CA ASP A 448 32.76 0.81 0.34
C ASP A 448 32.52 -0.53 1.04
N PHE A 449 33.23 -0.81 2.10
CA PHE A 449 33.21 -2.09 2.83
C PHE A 449 32.82 -1.91 4.30
N GLY A 450 32.49 -3.01 4.96
CA GLY A 450 32.12 -3.00 6.37
C GLY A 450 30.71 -2.47 6.66
N ASN A 451 29.86 -2.31 5.63
CA ASN A 451 28.51 -1.80 5.82
C ASN A 451 27.59 -2.85 6.47
N TYR A 452 26.83 -2.42 7.48
CA TYR A 452 25.91 -3.26 8.25
C TYR A 452 24.61 -2.53 8.58
N ILE A 453 23.57 -3.28 8.97
CA ILE A 453 22.27 -2.73 9.31
C ILE A 453 22.33 -2.00 10.65
N GLY A 454 21.80 -0.77 10.68
CA GLY A 454 21.82 0.09 11.86
C GLY A 454 23.10 0.94 11.98
N GLN A 455 23.90 1.03 10.89
CA GLN A 455 25.08 1.91 10.82
C GLN A 455 24.70 3.40 10.80
N GLY A 456 25.67 4.27 11.09
CA GLY A 456 25.43 5.68 11.34
C GLY A 456 24.99 5.94 12.77
N ILE A 457 24.14 6.91 13.02
CA ILE A 457 23.55 7.12 14.34
C ILE A 457 22.51 6.03 14.58
N LYS A 458 22.85 5.12 15.49
CA LYS A 458 21.98 3.98 15.80
C LYS A 458 20.76 4.41 16.62
N GLN A 459 19.60 4.20 16.06
CA GLN A 459 18.32 4.37 16.75
C GLN A 459 17.70 3.01 17.04
N THR A 460 17.31 2.76 18.30
CA THR A 460 16.41 1.64 18.66
C THR A 460 15.03 2.21 19.00
N PHE A 461 14.00 1.48 18.62
CA PHE A 461 12.63 1.92 18.87
C PHE A 461 11.76 0.76 19.37
N PHE A 462 10.83 1.10 20.25
CA PHE A 462 9.72 0.25 20.64
C PHE A 462 8.44 1.06 20.59
N ILE A 463 7.54 0.69 19.70
CA ILE A 463 6.29 1.43 19.44
C ILE A 463 5.12 0.47 19.66
N THR A 464 4.16 0.86 20.48
CA THR A 464 2.90 0.14 20.63
C THR A 464 1.72 1.01 20.27
N ASN A 465 0.63 0.38 19.83
CA ASN A 465 -0.63 1.04 19.56
C ASN A 465 -1.79 0.11 19.98
N THR A 466 -2.46 0.48 21.03
CA THR A 466 -3.67 -0.22 21.50
C THR A 466 -4.89 0.61 21.17
N ARG A 467 -5.86 0.03 20.47
CA ARG A 467 -7.08 0.71 20.05
C ARG A 467 -8.31 -0.10 20.41
N ALA A 468 -9.25 0.54 21.09
CA ALA A 468 -10.62 0.10 21.23
C ALA A 468 -11.50 0.90 20.27
N SER A 469 -12.41 0.25 19.54
CA SER A 469 -13.32 0.93 18.63
C SER A 469 -14.71 0.33 18.66
N TYR A 470 -15.72 1.21 18.57
CA TYR A 470 -17.12 0.86 18.63
C TYR A 470 -17.88 1.52 17.46
N PRO A 471 -18.67 0.77 16.66
CA PRO A 471 -19.43 1.34 15.55
C PRO A 471 -20.56 2.23 16.09
N LEU A 472 -20.61 3.47 15.63
CA LEU A 472 -21.67 4.43 15.98
C LEU A 472 -22.94 4.21 15.17
N LEU A 473 -22.81 3.68 13.95
CA LEU A 473 -23.92 3.37 13.07
C LEU A 473 -24.05 1.86 12.88
N ASN A 474 -25.27 1.38 12.73
CA ASN A 474 -25.57 -0.06 12.62
C ASN A 474 -24.82 -0.79 11.49
N GLU A 475 -24.33 -0.07 10.49
CA GLU A 475 -23.59 -0.61 9.36
C GLU A 475 -22.05 -0.54 9.54
N GLY A 476 -21.58 -0.09 10.70
CA GLY A 476 -20.19 -0.26 11.13
C GLY A 476 -19.14 0.49 10.31
N ARG A 477 -19.46 1.65 9.74
CA ARG A 477 -18.52 2.44 8.93
C ARG A 477 -17.86 3.55 9.70
N ILE A 478 -18.61 4.21 10.60
CA ILE A 478 -18.11 5.27 11.46
C ILE A 478 -17.97 4.69 12.85
N HIS A 479 -16.79 4.79 13.42
CA HIS A 479 -16.46 4.25 14.73
C HIS A 479 -16.03 5.36 15.67
N ALA A 480 -16.55 5.36 16.88
CA ALA A 480 -15.86 5.97 18.00
C ALA A 480 -14.64 5.11 18.36
N PHE A 481 -13.56 5.73 18.75
CA PHE A 481 -12.36 5.02 19.17
C PHE A 481 -11.64 5.70 20.31
N ALA A 482 -10.99 4.90 21.13
CA ALA A 482 -9.96 5.30 22.06
C ALA A 482 -8.67 4.56 21.73
N GLU A 483 -7.55 5.25 21.71
CA GLU A 483 -6.25 4.74 21.29
C GLU A 483 -5.17 5.22 22.23
N LEU A 484 -4.27 4.35 22.61
CA LEU A 484 -3.02 4.69 23.29
C LEU A 484 -1.86 4.23 22.42
N GLN A 485 -1.07 5.17 21.96
CA GLN A 485 0.21 4.89 21.31
C GLN A 485 1.33 5.20 22.31
N THR A 486 2.28 4.29 22.43
CA THR A 486 3.50 4.47 23.21
C THR A 486 4.68 4.41 22.25
N GLN A 487 5.60 5.36 22.38
CA GLN A 487 6.83 5.40 21.62
C GLN A 487 8.00 5.50 22.60
N TYR A 488 8.87 4.52 22.60
CA TYR A 488 10.14 4.54 23.30
C TYR A 488 11.26 4.49 22.27
N ILE A 489 12.05 5.53 22.22
CA ILE A 489 13.13 5.71 21.25
C ILE A 489 14.42 5.97 22.02
N THR A 490 15.47 5.23 21.63
CA THR A 490 16.84 5.46 22.13
C THR A 490 17.72 5.78 20.93
N MET A 491 18.46 6.87 20.98
CA MET A 491 19.35 7.32 19.92
C MET A 491 20.55 8.02 20.56
N ASP A 492 21.75 7.51 20.31
CA ASP A 492 23.03 8.10 20.78
C ASP A 492 23.01 8.46 22.28
N GLY A 493 22.58 7.53 23.14
CA GLY A 493 22.45 7.75 24.58
C GLY A 493 21.20 8.53 25.03
N PHE A 494 20.54 9.23 24.12
CA PHE A 494 19.29 9.92 24.40
C PHE A 494 18.13 8.94 24.43
N LYS A 495 17.27 9.04 25.45
CA LYS A 495 16.10 8.18 25.62
C LYS A 495 14.85 9.03 25.71
N LYS A 496 13.86 8.72 24.88
CA LYS A 496 12.58 9.44 24.87
C LYS A 496 11.41 8.46 24.99
N LEU A 497 10.58 8.68 25.99
CA LEU A 497 9.29 8.02 26.12
C LEU A 497 8.19 9.03 25.81
N SER A 498 7.30 8.71 24.89
CA SER A 498 6.12 9.51 24.58
C SER A 498 4.88 8.65 24.68
N LEU A 499 3.90 9.13 25.43
CA LEU A 499 2.56 8.55 25.49
C LEU A 499 1.62 9.47 24.72
N LEU A 500 0.83 8.87 23.83
CA LEU A 500 -0.03 9.58 22.87
C LEU A 500 -1.45 9.02 22.97
N PRO A 501 -2.17 9.27 24.08
CA PRO A 501 -3.58 8.94 24.16
C PRO A 501 -4.38 9.76 23.15
N MET A 502 -5.34 9.13 22.49
CA MET A 502 -6.19 9.73 21.49
C MET A 502 -7.61 9.20 21.59
N VAL A 503 -8.58 10.07 21.45
CA VAL A 503 -9.99 9.71 21.32
C VAL A 503 -10.58 10.40 20.10
N GLY A 504 -11.59 9.77 19.49
CA GLY A 504 -12.20 10.39 18.33
C GLY A 504 -13.24 9.52 17.62
N ILE A 505 -13.63 10.00 16.44
CA ILE A 505 -14.58 9.36 15.53
C ILE A 505 -13.92 9.25 14.17
N ARG A 506 -13.98 8.06 13.55
CA ARG A 506 -13.30 7.81 12.27
C ARG A 506 -14.02 6.82 11.39
N SER A 507 -13.92 7.07 10.08
CA SER A 507 -14.14 6.08 9.04
C SER A 507 -12.85 5.33 8.73
N TYR A 508 -12.83 4.01 8.85
CA TYR A 508 -11.63 3.20 8.57
C TYR A 508 -11.57 2.81 7.09
N LEU A 509 -10.89 3.59 6.29
CA LEU A 509 -10.82 3.38 4.84
C LEU A 509 -9.44 3.05 4.29
N TRP A 510 -8.39 3.29 5.06
CA TRP A 510 -7.02 3.15 4.61
C TRP A 510 -6.12 2.58 5.71
N ASN A 511 -4.97 2.11 5.28
CA ASN A 511 -3.97 1.65 6.21
C ASN A 511 -3.45 2.85 7.03
N ASP A 512 -3.38 2.66 8.33
CA ASP A 512 -2.95 3.69 9.27
C ASP A 512 -1.50 3.41 9.69
N TYR A 513 -0.58 4.20 9.15
CA TYR A 513 0.85 4.10 9.41
C TYR A 513 1.33 5.00 10.56
N ARG A 514 0.50 5.28 11.52
CA ARG A 514 0.79 6.19 12.64
C ARG A 514 1.94 5.77 13.55
N ASN A 515 2.57 4.68 13.27
CA ASN A 515 3.57 4.08 14.14
C ASN A 515 5.01 4.49 13.78
N TYR A 516 5.18 5.61 13.07
CA TYR A 516 6.50 6.15 12.69
C TYR A 516 6.74 7.54 13.25
#